data_16380eacb056ca47ab9c284f509a7b8d
#
_entry.id   16380eacb056ca47ab9c284f509a7b8d
#
_cell.length_a   1.000
_cell.length_b   1.000
_cell.length_c   1.000
_cell.angle_alpha   90.00
_cell.angle_beta   90.00
_cell.angle_gamma   90.00
#
_symmetry.space_group_name_H-M   'P 1'
#
loop_
_entity.id
_entity.type
_entity.pdbx_description
1 polymer ?
#
loop_
_entity_poly.entity_id
_entity_poly.type
_entity_poly.pdbx_seq_one_letter_code
_entity_poly.pdbx_strand_id
1 'polypeptide(L)'
;MPIRQLRPYFLCACLLLTACNPLINFFAFHPDASYIQPSEALPPGTEEIFFEAEDGVRIQALHLHNPSSDIITIFFHGNAGNIYRRLNDYRRLRRLGTGVFAVSYRGYAKSQGSPSEAGIYRDGKAAFDHVTKVMGYPAPRIFIFGRSIGSTVATDLAQDKDIAGLILVSPLSSARDQASVMGLGFAAPLTGNAFENAKKIKRLKAPLVVIHGTRDRIIPIGMGRNVFDAATSQKYFHEIEGAGHNDLSNRFAAEYWTVISDFLKQSAKNR
;
A
#
# COMPACT_ATOMS: atom_id res chain seq x y z
N MET A 1 23.36 55.03 17.01
CA MET A 1 23.51 53.70 16.47
C MET A 1 22.10 53.12 16.21
N PRO A 2 21.69 52.86 14.95
CA PRO A 2 20.36 52.33 14.68
C PRO A 2 20.38 50.79 14.72
N ILE A 3 19.46 50.25 15.47
CA ILE A 3 19.17 48.82 15.58
C ILE A 3 18.55 48.36 14.25
N ARG A 4 19.30 47.50 13.50
CA ARG A 4 18.82 46.88 12.28
C ARG A 4 17.67 45.91 12.59
N GLN A 5 16.50 46.23 12.07
CA GLN A 5 15.36 45.33 11.99
C GLN A 5 15.66 44.22 10.95
N LEU A 6 16.01 43.04 11.43
CA LEU A 6 16.10 41.81 10.67
C LEU A 6 15.07 40.82 11.23
N ARG A 7 13.82 40.93 10.80
CA ARG A 7 12.80 39.89 11.06
C ARG A 7 11.53 40.16 10.23
N PRO A 8 11.43 39.69 8.99
CA PRO A 8 10.23 38.99 8.55
C PRO A 8 10.44 37.77 7.67
N TYR A 9 11.67 37.52 7.17
CA TYR A 9 11.87 36.48 6.14
C TYR A 9 11.93 35.05 6.71
N PHE A 10 12.25 34.87 8.00
CA PHE A 10 12.35 33.55 8.62
C PHE A 10 11.00 32.92 8.95
N LEU A 11 9.95 33.71 9.21
CA LEU A 11 8.61 33.21 9.50
C LEU A 11 7.89 32.69 8.26
N CYS A 12 8.17 33.29 7.09
CA CYS A 12 7.56 32.87 5.83
C CYS A 12 8.09 31.53 5.31
N ALA A 13 9.38 31.22 5.53
CA ALA A 13 9.99 29.96 5.13
C ALA A 13 9.49 28.77 5.97
N CYS A 14 9.26 28.96 7.27
CA CYS A 14 8.70 27.91 8.14
C CYS A 14 7.24 27.61 7.84
N LEU A 15 6.45 28.61 7.43
CA LEU A 15 5.05 28.41 7.02
C LEU A 15 4.90 27.66 5.69
N LEU A 16 5.86 27.81 4.78
CA LEU A 16 5.87 27.07 3.51
C LEU A 16 6.21 25.58 3.69
N LEU A 17 7.06 25.23 4.67
CA LEU A 17 7.41 23.83 4.94
C LEU A 17 6.28 23.03 5.60
N THR A 18 5.38 23.69 6.34
CA THR A 18 4.20 23.05 6.92
C THR A 18 3.02 22.94 5.96
N ALA A 19 3.00 23.73 4.88
CA ALA A 19 1.92 23.77 3.89
C ALA A 19 2.02 22.63 2.84
N CYS A 20 3.19 21.98 2.67
CA CYS A 20 3.38 20.95 1.64
C CYS A 20 2.67 19.63 1.99
N ASN A 21 2.60 19.24 3.25
CA ASN A 21 1.96 17.98 3.66
C ASN A 21 0.44 17.94 3.38
N PRO A 22 -0.37 18.97 3.68
CA PRO A 22 -1.79 18.98 3.35
C PRO A 22 -2.06 18.92 1.85
N LEU A 23 -1.23 19.58 1.03
CA LEU A 23 -1.36 19.56 -0.43
C LEU A 23 -1.08 18.16 -1.00
N ILE A 24 0.00 17.51 -0.55
CA ILE A 24 0.32 16.14 -0.93
C ILE A 24 -0.80 15.21 -0.54
N ASN A 25 -1.31 15.31 0.68
CA ASN A 25 -2.40 14.48 1.18
C ASN A 25 -3.69 14.66 0.35
N PHE A 26 -4.01 15.87 -0.05
CA PHE A 26 -5.17 16.18 -0.91
C PHE A 26 -5.08 15.49 -2.28
N PHE A 27 -3.90 15.48 -2.90
CA PHE A 27 -3.70 14.81 -4.19
C PHE A 27 -3.49 13.30 -4.06
N ALA A 28 -2.92 12.84 -2.94
CA ALA A 28 -2.58 11.43 -2.74
C ALA A 28 -3.75 10.58 -2.24
N PHE A 29 -4.75 11.17 -1.57
CA PHE A 29 -5.82 10.41 -0.93
C PHE A 29 -7.20 10.88 -1.36
N HIS A 30 -8.03 9.94 -1.78
CA HIS A 30 -9.44 10.18 -2.14
C HIS A 30 -10.33 9.18 -1.40
N PRO A 31 -10.49 9.35 -0.06
CA PRO A 31 -11.26 8.43 0.75
C PRO A 31 -12.74 8.45 0.36
N ASP A 32 -13.33 7.28 0.21
CA ASP A 32 -14.76 7.09 0.01
C ASP A 32 -15.39 6.69 1.35
N ALA A 33 -15.70 7.68 2.17
CA ALA A 33 -16.37 7.49 3.45
C ALA A 33 -17.89 7.32 3.32
N SER A 34 -18.47 7.67 2.16
CA SER A 34 -19.92 7.54 1.91
C SER A 34 -20.36 6.10 1.70
N TYR A 35 -19.42 5.22 1.37
CA TYR A 35 -19.68 3.80 1.05
C TYR A 35 -19.37 2.90 2.24
N ILE A 36 -20.20 2.97 3.27
CA ILE A 36 -19.99 2.26 4.54
C ILE A 36 -20.47 0.80 4.48
N GLN A 37 -21.40 0.49 3.55
CA GLN A 37 -21.95 -0.85 3.37
C GLN A 37 -21.48 -1.44 2.05
N PRO A 38 -21.17 -2.74 1.99
CA PRO A 38 -20.86 -3.39 0.72
C PRO A 38 -22.11 -3.41 -0.16
N SER A 39 -21.96 -3.17 -1.46
CA SER A 39 -23.02 -3.36 -2.45
C SER A 39 -23.37 -4.82 -2.65
N GLU A 40 -22.50 -5.72 -2.20
CA GLU A 40 -22.66 -7.17 -2.19
C GLU A 40 -22.52 -7.71 -0.77
N ALA A 41 -23.10 -8.86 -0.50
CA ALA A 41 -22.88 -9.55 0.75
C ALA A 41 -21.40 -9.88 0.95
N LEU A 42 -20.91 -9.70 2.16
CA LEU A 42 -19.55 -10.12 2.51
C LEU A 42 -19.37 -11.62 2.23
N PRO A 43 -18.18 -12.03 1.76
CA PRO A 43 -17.86 -13.44 1.58
C PRO A 43 -18.13 -14.22 2.88
N PRO A 44 -18.67 -15.45 2.82
CA PRO A 44 -18.88 -16.27 4.01
C PRO A 44 -17.60 -16.41 4.84
N GLY A 45 -17.71 -16.27 6.16
CA GLY A 45 -16.59 -16.30 7.09
C GLY A 45 -15.72 -15.03 7.06
N THR A 46 -16.28 -13.90 6.59
CA THR A 46 -15.64 -12.59 6.72
C THR A 46 -16.04 -11.94 8.01
N GLU A 47 -15.06 -11.51 8.78
CA GLU A 47 -15.23 -10.74 10.02
C GLU A 47 -14.80 -9.31 9.81
N GLU A 48 -15.55 -8.38 10.38
CA GLU A 48 -15.18 -6.96 10.45
C GLU A 48 -14.41 -6.73 11.75
N ILE A 49 -13.16 -6.36 11.66
CA ILE A 49 -12.25 -6.19 12.81
C ILE A 49 -11.92 -4.72 12.97
N PHE A 50 -11.81 -4.28 14.21
CA PHE A 50 -11.34 -2.94 14.57
C PHE A 50 -10.16 -3.05 15.54
N PHE A 51 -9.14 -2.26 15.28
CA PHE A 51 -7.94 -2.15 16.13
C PHE A 51 -7.47 -0.70 16.16
N GLU A 52 -6.58 -0.37 17.07
CA GLU A 52 -6.07 0.99 17.23
C GLU A 52 -4.63 1.10 16.71
N ALA A 53 -4.35 2.18 16.00
CA ALA A 53 -3.00 2.61 15.69
C ALA A 53 -2.35 3.25 16.95
N GLU A 54 -1.02 3.39 16.95
CA GLU A 54 -0.25 3.89 18.11
C GLU A 54 -0.66 5.32 18.56
N ASP A 55 -1.33 6.05 17.70
CA ASP A 55 -1.88 7.39 17.98
C ASP A 55 -3.37 7.38 18.35
N GLY A 56 -3.92 6.21 18.73
CA GLY A 56 -5.30 6.04 19.18
C GLY A 56 -6.36 6.08 18.07
N VAL A 57 -5.95 6.15 16.80
CA VAL A 57 -6.90 6.15 15.68
C VAL A 57 -7.43 4.74 15.46
N ARG A 58 -8.77 4.59 15.51
CA ARG A 58 -9.45 3.31 15.28
C ARG A 58 -9.50 2.98 13.80
N ILE A 59 -8.93 1.82 13.45
CA ILE A 59 -8.78 1.31 12.09
C ILE A 59 -9.66 0.10 11.89
N GLN A 60 -10.31 0.03 10.72
CA GLN A 60 -11.11 -1.11 10.29
C GLN A 60 -10.29 -2.05 9.42
N ALA A 61 -10.55 -3.36 9.54
CA ALA A 61 -10.13 -4.36 8.57
C ALA A 61 -11.25 -5.36 8.30
N LEU A 62 -11.17 -6.04 7.15
CA LEU A 62 -11.93 -7.25 6.86
C LEU A 62 -10.99 -8.44 6.95
N HIS A 63 -11.31 -9.39 7.82
CA HIS A 63 -10.62 -10.67 7.91
C HIS A 63 -11.42 -11.76 7.24
N LEU A 64 -10.89 -12.30 6.14
CA LEU A 64 -11.41 -13.49 5.48
C LEU A 64 -10.59 -14.69 5.93
N HIS A 65 -11.11 -15.40 6.92
CA HIS A 65 -10.43 -16.58 7.44
C HIS A 65 -10.34 -17.70 6.40
N ASN A 66 -9.18 -18.37 6.34
CA ASN A 66 -9.00 -19.61 5.58
C ASN A 66 -8.57 -20.74 6.53
N PRO A 67 -9.51 -21.62 6.96
CA PRO A 67 -9.21 -22.65 7.95
C PRO A 67 -8.24 -23.72 7.46
N SER A 68 -8.00 -23.79 6.16
CA SER A 68 -7.07 -24.74 5.54
C SER A 68 -5.66 -24.18 5.34
N SER A 69 -5.36 -22.99 5.93
CA SER A 69 -4.09 -22.32 5.69
C SER A 69 -3.56 -21.66 6.96
N ASP A 70 -2.26 -21.82 7.18
CA ASP A 70 -1.48 -21.11 8.19
C ASP A 70 -0.82 -19.82 7.65
N ILE A 71 -1.16 -19.46 6.39
CA ILE A 71 -0.65 -18.27 5.70
C ILE A 71 -1.73 -17.20 5.65
N ILE A 72 -1.33 -15.94 5.87
CA ILE A 72 -2.22 -14.78 5.74
C ILE A 72 -1.59 -13.70 4.86
N THR A 73 -2.42 -13.02 4.07
CA THR A 73 -2.04 -11.84 3.29
C THR A 73 -2.63 -10.58 3.92
N ILE A 74 -1.78 -9.66 4.38
CA ILE A 74 -2.19 -8.31 4.75
C ILE A 74 -2.29 -7.49 3.48
N PHE A 75 -3.49 -7.03 3.17
CA PHE A 75 -3.81 -6.35 1.91
C PHE A 75 -4.01 -4.86 2.11
N PHE A 76 -3.21 -4.05 1.40
CA PHE A 76 -3.29 -2.61 1.34
C PHE A 76 -3.82 -2.16 -0.03
N HIS A 77 -5.03 -1.61 -0.04
CA HIS A 77 -5.74 -1.23 -1.28
C HIS A 77 -5.22 0.06 -1.91
N GLY A 78 -5.61 0.29 -3.17
CA GLY A 78 -5.33 1.53 -3.89
C GLY A 78 -6.19 2.70 -3.40
N ASN A 79 -5.88 3.91 -3.90
CA ASN A 79 -6.43 5.18 -3.42
C ASN A 79 -7.97 5.28 -3.50
N ALA A 80 -8.56 4.97 -4.65
CA ALA A 80 -9.99 5.18 -4.88
C ALA A 80 -10.88 4.10 -4.25
N GLY A 81 -12.02 4.52 -3.70
CA GLY A 81 -13.00 3.65 -3.06
C GLY A 81 -12.57 3.23 -1.65
N ASN A 82 -12.97 2.03 -1.25
CA ASN A 82 -12.69 1.47 0.08
C ASN A 82 -12.51 -0.05 0.02
N ILE A 83 -12.34 -0.70 1.17
CA ILE A 83 -12.11 -2.15 1.28
C ILE A 83 -13.24 -3.00 0.68
N TYR A 84 -14.48 -2.53 0.70
CA TYR A 84 -15.63 -3.28 0.19
C TYR A 84 -15.64 -3.41 -1.34
N ARG A 85 -14.99 -2.48 -2.06
CA ARG A 85 -14.86 -2.56 -3.53
C ARG A 85 -13.85 -3.59 -4.02
N ARG A 86 -13.16 -4.27 -3.11
CA ARG A 86 -12.10 -5.25 -3.42
C ARG A 86 -12.46 -6.69 -3.01
N LEU A 87 -13.72 -6.96 -2.67
CA LEU A 87 -14.17 -8.28 -2.19
C LEU A 87 -13.81 -9.42 -3.17
N ASN A 88 -13.83 -9.16 -4.48
CA ASN A 88 -13.44 -10.14 -5.49
C ASN A 88 -11.95 -10.49 -5.42
N ASP A 89 -11.08 -9.51 -5.20
CA ASP A 89 -9.64 -9.75 -5.02
C ASP A 89 -9.39 -10.59 -3.75
N TYR A 90 -10.11 -10.30 -2.65
CA TYR A 90 -10.00 -11.06 -1.40
C TYR A 90 -10.49 -12.50 -1.55
N ARG A 91 -11.63 -12.71 -2.24
CA ARG A 91 -12.12 -14.06 -2.57
C ARG A 91 -11.10 -14.85 -3.40
N ARG A 92 -10.43 -14.20 -4.35
CA ARG A 92 -9.38 -14.82 -5.17
C ARG A 92 -8.18 -15.21 -4.33
N LEU A 93 -7.62 -14.31 -3.52
CA LEU A 93 -6.51 -14.60 -2.61
C LEU A 93 -6.83 -15.80 -1.69
N ARG A 94 -8.03 -15.81 -1.09
CA ARG A 94 -8.48 -16.94 -0.26
C ARG A 94 -8.50 -18.27 -1.02
N ARG A 95 -8.94 -18.26 -2.29
CA ARG A 95 -8.92 -19.47 -3.15
C ARG A 95 -7.50 -19.91 -3.51
N LEU A 96 -6.54 -19.01 -3.51
CA LEU A 96 -5.13 -19.30 -3.71
C LEU A 96 -4.44 -19.87 -2.46
N GLY A 97 -5.18 -20.05 -1.37
CA GLY A 97 -4.68 -20.75 -0.19
C GLY A 97 -4.13 -19.83 0.90
N THR A 98 -4.50 -18.55 0.93
CA THR A 98 -4.11 -17.63 2.02
C THR A 98 -5.34 -17.08 2.73
N GLY A 99 -5.29 -16.84 4.04
CA GLY A 99 -6.21 -15.93 4.71
C GLY A 99 -5.98 -14.50 4.19
N VAL A 100 -6.96 -13.60 4.39
CA VAL A 100 -6.82 -12.20 3.96
C VAL A 100 -7.18 -11.27 5.11
N PHE A 101 -6.30 -10.33 5.41
CA PHE A 101 -6.53 -9.23 6.33
C PHE A 101 -6.46 -7.91 5.55
N ALA A 102 -7.63 -7.45 5.09
CA ALA A 102 -7.75 -6.26 4.24
C ALA A 102 -7.91 -5.01 5.11
N VAL A 103 -6.95 -4.11 5.05
CA VAL A 103 -6.89 -2.91 5.90
C VAL A 103 -7.55 -1.72 5.22
N SER A 104 -8.44 -1.05 5.93
CA SER A 104 -9.00 0.25 5.57
C SER A 104 -8.18 1.33 6.26
N TYR A 105 -7.49 2.18 5.51
CA TYR A 105 -6.71 3.26 6.11
C TYR A 105 -7.60 4.25 6.88
N ARG A 106 -6.98 5.02 7.78
CA ARG A 106 -7.63 6.16 8.42
C ARG A 106 -8.35 7.05 7.40
N GLY A 107 -9.58 7.45 7.70
CA GLY A 107 -10.44 8.25 6.83
C GLY A 107 -11.19 7.46 5.75
N TYR A 108 -10.90 6.16 5.53
CA TYR A 108 -11.62 5.31 4.59
C TYR A 108 -12.63 4.40 5.29
N ALA A 109 -13.75 4.12 4.62
CA ALA A 109 -14.85 3.29 5.12
C ALA A 109 -15.23 3.65 6.57
N LYS A 110 -15.08 2.71 7.52
CA LYS A 110 -15.41 2.90 8.94
C LYS A 110 -14.19 3.26 9.81
N SER A 111 -13.01 3.43 9.22
CA SER A 111 -11.82 3.89 9.94
C SER A 111 -11.94 5.36 10.31
N GLN A 112 -11.49 5.70 11.50
CA GLN A 112 -11.48 7.08 11.99
C GLN A 112 -10.32 7.90 11.40
N GLY A 113 -10.25 9.19 11.72
CA GLY A 113 -9.15 10.09 11.39
C GLY A 113 -9.16 10.57 9.94
N SER A 114 -8.01 11.09 9.52
CA SER A 114 -7.78 11.62 8.16
C SER A 114 -6.47 11.06 7.61
N PRO A 115 -6.40 10.71 6.31
CA PRO A 115 -5.22 10.09 5.74
C PRO A 115 -4.05 11.07 5.61
N SER A 116 -2.87 10.56 5.92
CA SER A 116 -1.58 11.20 5.67
C SER A 116 -0.53 10.11 5.50
N GLU A 117 0.62 10.41 4.90
CA GLU A 117 1.70 9.42 4.74
C GLU A 117 2.08 8.77 6.07
N ALA A 118 2.44 9.57 7.07
CA ALA A 118 2.80 9.06 8.39
C ALA A 118 1.64 8.28 9.05
N GLY A 119 0.41 8.73 8.83
CA GLY A 119 -0.79 8.08 9.37
C GLY A 119 -1.00 6.69 8.81
N ILE A 120 -0.98 6.54 7.47
CA ILE A 120 -1.19 5.22 6.84
C ILE A 120 -0.05 4.22 7.15
N TYR A 121 1.16 4.72 7.44
CA TYR A 121 2.26 3.86 7.90
C TYR A 121 2.01 3.34 9.32
N ARG A 122 1.46 4.18 10.23
CA ARG A 122 1.01 3.75 11.56
C ARG A 122 -0.12 2.72 11.44
N ASP A 123 -1.07 2.91 10.52
CA ASP A 123 -2.16 1.98 10.26
C ASP A 123 -1.62 0.62 9.80
N GLY A 124 -0.64 0.62 8.89
CA GLY A 124 0.02 -0.59 8.41
C GLY A 124 0.78 -1.32 9.52
N LYS A 125 1.49 -0.59 10.37
CA LYS A 125 2.19 -1.16 11.53
C LYS A 125 1.21 -1.78 12.52
N ALA A 126 0.12 -1.08 12.84
CA ALA A 126 -0.91 -1.59 13.75
C ALA A 126 -1.61 -2.84 13.19
N ALA A 127 -1.86 -2.90 11.88
CA ALA A 127 -2.39 -4.08 11.22
C ALA A 127 -1.45 -5.29 11.33
N PHE A 128 -0.15 -5.08 11.12
CA PHE A 128 0.86 -6.13 11.28
C PHE A 128 0.96 -6.62 12.73
N ASP A 129 0.97 -5.68 13.68
CA ASP A 129 0.98 -5.99 15.11
C ASP A 129 -0.28 -6.77 15.52
N HIS A 130 -1.45 -6.41 15.00
CA HIS A 130 -2.70 -7.14 15.25
C HIS A 130 -2.63 -8.57 14.70
N VAL A 131 -2.19 -8.75 13.45
CA VAL A 131 -2.06 -10.06 12.81
C VAL A 131 -1.03 -10.95 13.55
N THR A 132 0.08 -10.38 13.99
CA THR A 132 1.12 -11.16 14.68
C THR A 132 0.82 -11.42 16.15
N LYS A 133 0.37 -10.40 16.90
CA LYS A 133 0.26 -10.47 18.37
C LYS A 133 -1.12 -10.91 18.85
N VAL A 134 -2.17 -10.57 18.11
CA VAL A 134 -3.56 -10.89 18.49
C VAL A 134 -4.06 -12.13 17.76
N MET A 135 -3.83 -12.22 16.44
CA MET A 135 -4.25 -13.36 15.64
C MET A 135 -3.24 -14.53 15.67
N GLY A 136 -2.01 -14.29 16.13
CA GLY A 136 -0.99 -15.33 16.34
C GLY A 136 -0.26 -15.81 15.07
N TYR A 137 -0.37 -15.12 13.94
CA TYR A 137 0.38 -15.49 12.74
C TYR A 137 1.85 -15.11 12.87
N PRO A 138 2.81 -16.06 12.78
CA PRO A 138 4.21 -15.70 12.78
C PRO A 138 4.60 -14.95 11.51
N ALA A 139 5.51 -13.98 11.62
CA ALA A 139 5.90 -13.13 10.50
C ALA A 139 6.29 -13.89 9.22
N PRO A 140 7.03 -15.05 9.28
CA PRO A 140 7.35 -15.84 8.09
C PRO A 140 6.14 -16.48 7.38
N ARG A 141 4.93 -16.40 7.94
CA ARG A 141 3.68 -16.85 7.33
C ARG A 141 2.81 -15.70 6.80
N ILE A 142 3.33 -14.47 6.83
CA ILE A 142 2.62 -13.26 6.41
C ILE A 142 3.14 -12.82 5.05
N PHE A 143 2.26 -12.74 4.06
CA PHE A 143 2.48 -11.97 2.85
C PHE A 143 1.96 -10.55 3.03
N ILE A 144 2.68 -9.58 2.49
CA ILE A 144 2.22 -8.20 2.42
C ILE A 144 1.91 -7.86 0.97
N PHE A 145 0.70 -7.36 0.73
CA PHE A 145 0.21 -7.00 -0.60
C PHE A 145 -0.09 -5.51 -0.65
N GLY A 146 0.49 -4.79 -1.60
CA GLY A 146 0.23 -3.38 -1.81
C GLY A 146 -0.09 -3.04 -3.26
N ARG A 147 -1.22 -2.36 -3.51
CA ARG A 147 -1.60 -1.90 -4.84
C ARG A 147 -1.61 -0.38 -4.91
N SER A 148 -1.00 0.20 -5.97
CA SER A 148 -1.00 1.65 -6.20
C SER A 148 -0.48 2.37 -4.95
N ILE A 149 -1.21 3.33 -4.36
CA ILE A 149 -0.82 3.99 -3.08
C ILE A 149 -0.59 2.97 -1.95
N GLY A 150 -1.29 1.84 -1.94
CA GLY A 150 -1.08 0.77 -0.96
C GLY A 150 0.31 0.15 -1.02
N SER A 151 1.00 0.27 -2.16
CA SER A 151 2.39 -0.15 -2.29
C SER A 151 3.33 0.63 -1.36
N THR A 152 2.96 1.88 -1.00
CA THR A 152 3.76 2.70 -0.09
C THR A 152 3.73 2.16 1.33
N VAL A 153 2.53 1.78 1.80
CA VAL A 153 2.35 1.15 3.11
C VAL A 153 3.02 -0.22 3.15
N ALA A 154 2.80 -1.02 2.10
CA ALA A 154 3.38 -2.36 1.98
C ALA A 154 4.91 -2.32 2.00
N THR A 155 5.52 -1.39 1.24
CA THR A 155 6.98 -1.23 1.19
C THR A 155 7.53 -0.70 2.52
N ASP A 156 6.88 0.30 3.12
CA ASP A 156 7.29 0.84 4.41
C ASP A 156 7.26 -0.23 5.50
N LEU A 157 6.17 -0.99 5.55
CA LEU A 157 5.96 -2.05 6.54
C LEU A 157 6.96 -3.21 6.38
N ALA A 158 7.29 -3.58 5.15
CA ALA A 158 8.11 -4.76 4.86
C ALA A 158 9.61 -4.59 5.17
N GLN A 159 10.08 -3.34 5.40
CA GLN A 159 11.49 -3.09 5.71
C GLN A 159 11.96 -3.92 6.91
N ASP A 160 13.10 -4.58 6.75
CA ASP A 160 13.81 -5.38 7.76
C ASP A 160 12.99 -6.53 8.40
N LYS A 161 11.79 -6.81 7.91
CA LYS A 161 10.96 -7.91 8.44
C LYS A 161 11.24 -9.22 7.72
N ASP A 162 11.19 -10.30 8.48
CA ASP A 162 11.25 -11.67 7.97
C ASP A 162 9.84 -12.18 7.65
N ILE A 163 9.24 -11.63 6.61
CA ILE A 163 7.91 -12.01 6.12
C ILE A 163 8.00 -13.05 5.00
N ALA A 164 6.89 -13.72 4.67
CA ALA A 164 6.84 -14.71 3.60
C ALA A 164 7.15 -14.12 2.23
N GLY A 165 6.67 -12.91 1.94
CA GLY A 165 6.94 -12.21 0.69
C GLY A 165 6.18 -10.89 0.57
N LEU A 166 6.63 -10.04 -0.37
CA LEU A 166 6.04 -8.76 -0.70
C LEU A 166 5.50 -8.78 -2.13
N ILE A 167 4.22 -8.45 -2.29
CA ILE A 167 3.53 -8.36 -3.59
C ILE A 167 3.19 -6.89 -3.84
N LEU A 168 3.77 -6.29 -4.86
CA LEU A 168 3.51 -4.91 -5.26
C LEU A 168 2.85 -4.88 -6.64
N VAL A 169 1.69 -4.23 -6.73
CA VAL A 169 0.94 -4.08 -7.98
C VAL A 169 0.88 -2.61 -8.35
N SER A 170 1.40 -2.27 -9.52
CA SER A 170 1.55 -0.89 -10.00
C SER A 170 2.12 0.05 -8.93
N PRO A 171 3.30 -0.25 -8.35
CA PRO A 171 3.87 0.60 -7.31
C PRO A 171 4.39 1.92 -7.86
N LEU A 172 4.22 3.00 -7.11
CA LEU A 172 4.92 4.26 -7.37
C LEU A 172 6.32 4.23 -6.75
N SER A 173 7.28 4.92 -7.37
CA SER A 173 8.66 5.03 -6.86
C SER A 173 8.79 6.10 -5.78
N SER A 174 8.15 7.26 -5.99
CA SER A 174 8.10 8.38 -5.03
C SER A 174 6.98 9.36 -5.39
N ALA A 175 6.61 10.25 -4.46
CA ALA A 175 5.71 11.37 -4.76
C ALA A 175 6.32 12.33 -5.77
N ARG A 176 7.63 12.51 -5.75
CA ARG A 176 8.37 13.37 -6.70
C ARG A 176 8.19 12.87 -8.14
N ASP A 177 8.40 11.58 -8.36
CA ASP A 177 8.25 10.97 -9.69
C ASP A 177 6.79 11.04 -10.15
N GLN A 178 5.85 10.81 -9.24
CA GLN A 178 4.42 10.91 -9.54
C GLN A 178 4.01 12.34 -9.94
N ALA A 179 4.51 13.36 -9.25
CA ALA A 179 4.27 14.76 -9.61
C ALA A 179 4.80 15.08 -11.01
N SER A 180 5.98 14.54 -11.36
CA SER A 180 6.56 14.71 -12.70
C SER A 180 5.69 14.08 -13.79
N VAL A 181 5.15 12.87 -13.55
CA VAL A 181 4.21 12.18 -14.45
C VAL A 181 2.92 12.97 -14.65
N MET A 182 2.42 13.62 -13.61
CA MET A 182 1.22 14.45 -13.67
C MET A 182 1.43 15.82 -14.37
N GLY A 183 2.61 16.09 -14.91
CA GLY A 183 2.96 17.39 -15.49
C GLY A 183 3.27 18.48 -14.47
N LEU A 184 3.37 18.11 -13.19
CA LEU A 184 3.68 19.01 -12.07
C LEU A 184 5.17 18.96 -11.68
N GLY A 185 6.07 18.69 -12.66
CA GLY A 185 7.50 18.56 -12.42
C GLY A 185 8.15 19.79 -11.77
N PHE A 186 7.62 20.99 -12.05
CA PHE A 186 8.05 22.23 -11.41
C PHE A 186 7.77 22.25 -9.89
N ALA A 187 6.72 21.54 -9.45
CA ALA A 187 6.33 21.41 -8.05
C ALA A 187 6.96 20.16 -7.38
N ALA A 188 7.63 19.30 -8.13
CA ALA A 188 8.25 18.09 -7.60
C ALA A 188 9.18 18.30 -6.39
N PRO A 189 10.01 19.39 -6.31
CA PRO A 189 10.79 19.69 -5.12
C PRO A 189 9.96 19.90 -3.85
N LEU A 190 8.70 20.35 -3.98
CA LEU A 190 7.79 20.58 -2.85
C LEU A 190 7.28 19.28 -2.23
N THR A 191 7.40 18.15 -2.93
CA THR A 191 7.00 16.84 -2.38
C THR A 191 7.96 16.34 -1.30
N GLY A 192 9.14 16.95 -1.17
CA GLY A 192 10.17 16.52 -0.23
C GLY A 192 10.52 15.04 -0.45
N ASN A 193 10.51 14.28 0.64
CA ASN A 193 10.81 12.85 0.67
C ASN A 193 9.54 11.98 0.82
N ALA A 194 8.39 12.45 0.31
CA ALA A 194 7.13 11.71 0.45
C ALA A 194 7.13 10.44 -0.43
N PHE A 195 6.63 9.34 0.15
CA PHE A 195 6.43 8.05 -0.53
C PHE A 195 7.69 7.49 -1.22
N GLU A 196 8.86 7.59 -0.59
CA GLU A 196 10.14 7.15 -1.17
C GLU A 196 10.27 5.61 -1.24
N ASN A 197 9.42 4.94 -2.02
CA ASN A 197 9.40 3.48 -2.11
C ASN A 197 10.70 2.92 -2.69
N ALA A 198 11.27 3.53 -3.72
CA ALA A 198 12.55 3.11 -4.31
C ALA A 198 13.72 3.19 -3.31
N LYS A 199 13.63 4.07 -2.31
CA LYS A 199 14.63 4.15 -1.25
C LYS A 199 14.38 3.10 -0.16
N LYS A 200 13.12 2.95 0.26
CA LYS A 200 12.70 2.04 1.34
C LYS A 200 12.88 0.57 0.96
N ILE A 201 12.59 0.20 -0.29
CA ILE A 201 12.66 -1.18 -0.78
C ILE A 201 14.07 -1.79 -0.68
N LYS A 202 15.12 -0.99 -0.62
CA LYS A 202 16.50 -1.44 -0.42
C LYS A 202 16.72 -2.23 0.88
N ARG A 203 15.83 -2.02 1.86
CA ARG A 203 15.86 -2.72 3.16
C ARG A 203 14.99 -3.97 3.21
N LEU A 204 14.37 -4.34 2.08
CA LEU A 204 13.58 -5.56 1.99
C LEU A 204 14.48 -6.79 2.04
N LYS A 205 14.16 -7.73 2.94
CA LYS A 205 14.85 -9.03 3.06
C LYS A 205 14.06 -10.17 2.43
N ALA A 206 12.74 -10.04 2.41
CA ALA A 206 11.83 -11.05 1.89
C ALA A 206 11.80 -11.07 0.35
N PRO A 207 11.37 -12.19 -0.26
CA PRO A 207 11.11 -12.23 -1.70
C PRO A 207 10.11 -11.17 -2.14
N LEU A 208 10.32 -10.63 -3.34
CA LEU A 208 9.51 -9.58 -3.96
C LEU A 208 8.94 -10.02 -5.29
N VAL A 209 7.65 -9.75 -5.53
CA VAL A 209 7.11 -9.69 -6.90
C VAL A 209 6.53 -8.31 -7.16
N VAL A 210 6.89 -7.74 -8.31
CA VAL A 210 6.28 -6.52 -8.86
C VAL A 210 5.48 -6.90 -10.09
N ILE A 211 4.19 -6.54 -10.12
CA ILE A 211 3.31 -6.77 -11.26
C ILE A 211 2.85 -5.41 -11.80
N HIS A 212 3.02 -5.18 -13.09
CA HIS A 212 2.72 -3.88 -13.69
C HIS A 212 2.15 -4.02 -15.11
N GLY A 213 1.17 -3.19 -15.44
CA GLY A 213 0.63 -3.13 -16.79
C GLY A 213 1.46 -2.22 -17.70
N THR A 214 1.73 -2.67 -18.93
CA THR A 214 2.58 -1.90 -19.87
C THR A 214 1.92 -0.62 -20.39
N ARG A 215 0.58 -0.50 -20.25
CA ARG A 215 -0.20 0.70 -20.61
C ARG A 215 -0.73 1.46 -19.40
N ASP A 216 -0.13 1.30 -18.24
CA ASP A 216 -0.50 2.06 -17.05
C ASP A 216 -0.15 3.55 -17.26
N ARG A 217 -1.20 4.39 -17.35
CA ARG A 217 -1.08 5.85 -17.53
C ARG A 217 -1.21 6.63 -16.22
N ILE A 218 -1.57 5.97 -15.13
CA ILE A 218 -1.70 6.58 -13.80
C ILE A 218 -0.36 6.52 -13.08
N ILE A 219 0.23 5.32 -13.04
CA ILE A 219 1.59 5.08 -12.54
C ILE A 219 2.34 4.36 -13.66
N PRO A 220 3.12 5.06 -14.47
CA PRO A 220 3.84 4.44 -15.58
C PRO A 220 4.77 3.31 -15.11
N ILE A 221 4.88 2.26 -15.93
CA ILE A 221 5.66 1.05 -15.62
C ILE A 221 7.11 1.35 -15.21
N GLY A 222 7.71 2.44 -15.69
CA GLY A 222 9.05 2.88 -15.29
C GLY A 222 9.18 3.13 -13.78
N MET A 223 8.10 3.56 -13.11
CA MET A 223 8.12 3.73 -11.65
C MET A 223 8.18 2.36 -10.94
N GLY A 224 7.42 1.37 -11.41
CA GLY A 224 7.52 0.00 -10.91
C GLY A 224 8.90 -0.62 -11.13
N ARG A 225 9.52 -0.35 -12.29
CA ARG A 225 10.92 -0.76 -12.57
C ARG A 225 11.91 -0.11 -11.61
N ASN A 226 11.77 1.19 -11.32
CA ASN A 226 12.62 1.89 -10.36
C ASN A 226 12.55 1.25 -8.96
N VAL A 227 11.35 0.85 -8.51
CA VAL A 227 11.21 0.13 -7.23
C VAL A 227 11.85 -1.26 -7.30
N PHE A 228 11.60 -2.00 -8.39
CA PHE A 228 12.17 -3.32 -8.60
C PHE A 228 13.70 -3.30 -8.64
N ASP A 229 14.29 -2.40 -9.42
CA ASP A 229 15.74 -2.31 -9.59
C ASP A 229 16.44 -1.97 -8.28
N ALA A 230 15.82 -1.12 -7.46
CA ALA A 230 16.33 -0.72 -6.16
C ALA A 230 16.30 -1.83 -5.09
N ALA A 231 15.44 -2.84 -5.23
CA ALA A 231 15.39 -3.96 -4.30
C ALA A 231 16.63 -4.87 -4.42
N THR A 232 17.14 -5.37 -3.28
CA THR A 232 18.33 -6.23 -3.22
C THR A 232 18.00 -7.68 -2.89
N SER A 233 16.77 -7.96 -2.45
CA SER A 233 16.27 -9.32 -2.16
C SER A 233 15.99 -10.12 -3.45
N GLN A 234 15.70 -11.41 -3.31
CA GLN A 234 15.16 -12.21 -4.41
C GLN A 234 13.91 -11.53 -4.98
N LYS A 235 13.87 -11.29 -6.28
CA LYS A 235 12.84 -10.46 -6.90
C LYS A 235 12.44 -10.91 -8.29
N TYR A 236 11.16 -10.69 -8.61
CA TYR A 236 10.56 -11.00 -9.91
C TYR A 236 9.76 -9.80 -10.39
N PHE A 237 9.94 -9.40 -11.66
CA PHE A 237 9.14 -8.38 -12.31
C PHE A 237 8.27 -9.03 -13.37
N HIS A 238 6.96 -8.80 -13.31
CA HIS A 238 6.02 -9.31 -14.30
C HIS A 238 5.26 -8.18 -14.96
N GLU A 239 5.41 -8.06 -16.27
CA GLU A 239 4.71 -7.11 -17.10
C GLU A 239 3.50 -7.77 -17.72
N ILE A 240 2.33 -7.16 -17.56
CA ILE A 240 1.12 -7.60 -18.23
C ILE A 240 0.92 -6.71 -19.45
N GLU A 241 1.18 -7.28 -20.62
CA GLU A 241 1.12 -6.55 -21.88
C GLU A 241 -0.28 -6.01 -22.19
N GLY A 242 -0.35 -4.73 -22.54
CA GLY A 242 -1.60 -4.06 -22.87
C GLY A 242 -2.47 -3.68 -21.67
N ALA A 243 -2.11 -4.10 -20.44
CA ALA A 243 -2.86 -3.77 -19.24
C ALA A 243 -2.62 -2.33 -18.79
N GLY A 244 -3.68 -1.68 -18.32
CA GLY A 244 -3.65 -0.39 -17.64
C GLY A 244 -3.66 -0.54 -16.12
N HIS A 245 -3.87 0.58 -15.41
CA HIS A 245 -3.84 0.62 -13.95
C HIS A 245 -4.96 -0.17 -13.27
N ASN A 246 -6.15 -0.19 -13.87
CA ASN A 246 -7.38 -0.65 -13.21
C ASN A 246 -7.96 -1.95 -13.78
N ASP A 247 -7.34 -2.56 -14.79
CA ASP A 247 -7.87 -3.73 -15.48
C ASP A 247 -7.09 -5.03 -15.25
N LEU A 248 -5.99 -4.97 -14.47
CA LEU A 248 -5.13 -6.10 -14.14
C LEU A 248 -5.90 -7.28 -13.53
N SER A 249 -6.67 -7.06 -12.47
CA SER A 249 -7.38 -8.14 -11.75
C SER A 249 -8.70 -8.59 -12.40
N ASN A 250 -9.14 -7.90 -13.47
CA ASN A 250 -10.39 -8.19 -14.19
C ASN A 250 -10.09 -8.68 -15.62
N ARG A 251 -9.73 -7.74 -16.52
CA ARG A 251 -9.52 -8.03 -17.95
C ARG A 251 -8.35 -8.98 -18.19
N PHE A 252 -7.29 -8.84 -17.39
CA PHE A 252 -6.08 -9.67 -17.45
C PHE A 252 -6.01 -10.67 -16.28
N ALA A 253 -7.15 -11.02 -15.72
CA ALA A 253 -7.27 -11.80 -14.48
C ALA A 253 -6.53 -13.14 -14.54
N ALA A 254 -6.54 -13.84 -15.68
CA ALA A 254 -5.90 -15.15 -15.78
C ALA A 254 -4.40 -15.05 -15.50
N GLU A 255 -3.70 -14.18 -16.21
CA GLU A 255 -2.27 -13.97 -16.08
C GLU A 255 -1.92 -13.38 -14.70
N TYR A 256 -2.62 -12.33 -14.31
CA TYR A 256 -2.43 -11.63 -13.04
C TYR A 256 -2.49 -12.58 -11.82
N TRP A 257 -3.54 -13.41 -11.75
CA TRP A 257 -3.71 -14.33 -10.62
C TRP A 257 -2.80 -15.55 -10.67
N THR A 258 -2.36 -15.97 -11.87
CA THR A 258 -1.35 -17.01 -12.03
C THR A 258 -0.01 -16.57 -11.43
N VAL A 259 0.44 -15.35 -11.74
CA VAL A 259 1.68 -14.80 -11.19
C VAL A 259 1.65 -14.74 -9.67
N ILE A 260 0.52 -14.25 -9.10
CA ILE A 260 0.35 -14.21 -7.64
C ILE A 260 0.36 -15.62 -7.05
N SER A 261 -0.36 -16.56 -7.65
CA SER A 261 -0.40 -17.96 -7.21
C SER A 261 0.98 -18.59 -7.15
N ASP A 262 1.75 -18.41 -8.21
CA ASP A 262 3.09 -19.00 -8.33
C ASP A 262 4.05 -18.39 -7.30
N PHE A 263 3.98 -17.06 -7.10
CA PHE A 263 4.76 -16.39 -6.08
C PHE A 263 4.42 -16.86 -4.67
N LEU A 264 3.13 -16.98 -4.33
CA LEU A 264 2.68 -17.50 -3.03
C LEU A 264 3.21 -18.90 -2.78
N LYS A 265 3.10 -19.82 -3.77
CA LYS A 265 3.55 -21.19 -3.67
C LYS A 265 5.08 -21.32 -3.53
N GLN A 266 5.84 -20.55 -4.33
CA GLN A 266 7.30 -20.60 -4.29
C GLN A 266 7.83 -20.05 -2.97
N SER A 267 7.30 -18.92 -2.51
CA SER A 267 7.76 -18.29 -1.27
C SER A 267 7.36 -19.09 -0.03
N ALA A 268 6.20 -19.76 -0.03
CA ALA A 268 5.77 -20.60 1.08
C ALA A 268 6.60 -21.89 1.22
N LYS A 269 7.10 -22.47 0.10
CA LYS A 269 7.95 -23.69 0.12
C LYS A 269 9.35 -23.45 0.70
N ASN A 270 9.83 -22.23 0.65
CA ASN A 270 11.17 -21.85 1.11
C ASN A 270 11.20 -21.43 2.60
N ARG A 271 10.08 -21.61 3.32
CA ARG A 271 9.84 -21.24 4.72
C ARG A 271 9.26 -22.42 5.50
#